data_dc60de1f5a70e0036131750884f50921
#
_entry.id   dc60de1f5a70e0036131750884f50921
#
_cell.length_a   1.000
_cell.length_b   1.000
_cell.length_c   1.000
_cell.angle_alpha   90.00
_cell.angle_beta   90.00
_cell.angle_gamma   90.00
#
_symmetry.space_group_name_H-M   'P 1'
#
loop_
_entity.id
_entity.type
_entity.pdbx_description
1 polymer ?
#
loop_
_entity_poly.entity_id
_entity_poly.type
_entity_poly.pdbx_seq_one_letter_code
_entity_poly.pdbx_strand_id
1 'polypeptide(L)'
;LQEFIKDNDLLSEELLQKQEMIQKLFEEVIPDDMKKLMEEIEKLLSEMPREKMQQMMQDLKKNNKELQDMMDRNLSLFEQLKVEKDFNELVDKLKDLSDNLMKVNEKNNDSLTANDAKHQFDSLMRQLDEIIEKDKKLQDPFNISKDENAVEDIKNDLDESLEMENNGNKAGSSQKKQDA
;
A
#
# COMPACT_ATOMS: atom_id res chain seq x y z
N LEU A 1 1.13 -11.38 25.44
CA LEU A 1 -0.22 -10.86 25.68
C LEU A 1 -1.27 -11.63 24.85
N GLN A 2 -1.03 -11.83 23.54
CA GLN A 2 -1.95 -12.58 22.64
C GLN A 2 -2.20 -14.02 23.11
N GLU A 3 -1.14 -14.78 23.50
CA GLU A 3 -1.30 -16.12 24.05
C GLU A 3 -2.14 -16.11 25.34
N PHE A 4 -1.90 -15.14 26.23
CA PHE A 4 -2.65 -15.03 27.48
C PHE A 4 -4.13 -14.68 27.26
N ILE A 5 -4.42 -13.86 26.27
CA ILE A 5 -5.80 -13.49 25.88
C ILE A 5 -6.53 -14.70 25.29
N LYS A 6 -5.86 -15.47 24.44
CA LYS A 6 -6.38 -16.68 23.79
C LYS A 6 -6.66 -17.82 24.79
N ASP A 7 -5.76 -18.01 25.75
CA ASP A 7 -5.88 -19.06 26.76
C ASP A 7 -6.99 -18.81 27.82
N ASN A 8 -7.44 -17.55 27.94
CA ASN A 8 -8.44 -17.18 28.94
C ASN A 8 -9.84 -16.91 28.38
N ASP A 9 -10.11 -17.19 27.10
CA ASP A 9 -11.42 -16.99 26.45
C ASP A 9 -11.96 -15.55 26.67
N LEU A 10 -11.04 -14.57 26.72
CA LEU A 10 -11.34 -13.20 27.14
C LEU A 10 -11.92 -12.34 26.03
N LEU A 11 -11.67 -12.74 24.78
CA LEU A 11 -12.16 -12.05 23.59
C LEU A 11 -12.99 -13.01 22.74
N SER A 12 -14.04 -12.50 22.10
CA SER A 12 -14.75 -13.25 21.08
C SER A 12 -13.82 -13.53 19.89
N GLU A 13 -14.08 -14.59 19.14
CA GLU A 13 -13.33 -14.96 17.94
C GLU A 13 -13.23 -13.79 16.95
N GLU A 14 -14.30 -12.99 16.85
CA GLU A 14 -14.35 -11.78 16.03
C GLU A 14 -13.31 -10.72 16.46
N LEU A 15 -13.17 -10.48 17.76
CA LEU A 15 -12.18 -9.52 18.27
C LEU A 15 -10.73 -10.00 18.05
N LEU A 16 -10.50 -11.30 18.14
CA LEU A 16 -9.18 -11.87 17.82
C LEU A 16 -8.84 -11.70 16.34
N GLN A 17 -9.79 -11.96 15.44
CA GLN A 17 -9.60 -11.75 14.01
C GLN A 17 -9.32 -10.28 13.67
N LYS A 18 -10.05 -9.34 14.28
CA LYS A 18 -9.81 -7.90 14.11
C LYS A 18 -8.41 -7.50 14.61
N GLN A 19 -8.00 -8.02 15.74
CA GLN A 19 -6.66 -7.78 16.28
C GLN A 19 -5.56 -8.29 15.35
N GLU A 20 -5.71 -9.49 14.80
CA GLU A 20 -4.77 -10.04 13.82
C GLU A 20 -4.70 -9.19 12.53
N MET A 21 -5.85 -8.71 12.04
CA MET A 21 -5.89 -7.81 10.88
C MET A 21 -5.19 -6.47 11.17
N ILE A 22 -5.48 -5.85 12.32
CA ILE A 22 -4.81 -4.61 12.76
C ILE A 22 -3.31 -4.82 12.85
N GLN A 23 -2.86 -5.91 13.45
CA GLN A 23 -1.43 -6.21 13.56
C GLN A 23 -0.77 -6.35 12.19
N LYS A 24 -1.40 -7.06 11.26
CA LYS A 24 -0.89 -7.22 9.91
C LYS A 24 -0.79 -5.89 9.17
N LEU A 25 -1.84 -5.08 9.20
CA LEU A 25 -1.84 -3.75 8.58
C LEU A 25 -0.81 -2.82 9.24
N PHE A 26 -0.67 -2.90 10.55
CA PHE A 26 0.35 -2.16 11.29
C PHE A 26 1.77 -2.51 10.82
N GLU A 27 2.10 -3.79 10.68
CA GLU A 27 3.40 -4.24 10.18
C GLU A 27 3.71 -3.75 8.75
N GLU A 28 2.66 -3.60 7.92
CA GLU A 28 2.80 -3.13 6.54
C GLU A 28 2.92 -1.61 6.41
N VAL A 29 2.32 -0.84 7.32
CA VAL A 29 2.22 0.62 7.20
C VAL A 29 3.25 1.36 8.06
N ILE A 30 3.63 0.81 9.21
CA ILE A 30 4.44 1.50 10.21
C ILE A 30 5.95 1.39 9.89
N PRO A 31 6.71 2.50 9.98
CA PRO A 31 8.16 2.52 9.83
C PRO A 31 8.89 1.67 10.87
N ASP A 32 10.09 1.18 10.52
CA ASP A 32 10.86 0.24 11.34
C ASP A 32 11.33 0.83 12.71
N ASP A 33 11.49 2.14 12.81
CA ASP A 33 11.80 2.82 14.07
C ASP A 33 10.63 2.76 15.07
N MET A 34 9.41 2.86 14.58
CA MET A 34 8.21 2.68 15.42
C MET A 34 8.00 1.21 15.81
N LYS A 35 8.37 0.25 14.95
CA LYS A 35 8.34 -1.19 15.30
C LYS A 35 9.24 -1.49 16.51
N LYS A 36 10.43 -0.92 16.56
CA LYS A 36 11.34 -1.05 17.70
C LYS A 36 10.75 -0.53 19.01
N LEU A 37 10.06 0.61 18.95
CA LEU A 37 9.36 1.16 20.12
C LEU A 37 8.26 0.21 20.63
N MET A 38 7.56 -0.45 19.73
CA MET A 38 6.54 -1.45 20.08
C MET A 38 7.15 -2.69 20.73
N GLU A 39 8.28 -3.17 20.25
CA GLU A 39 9.02 -4.28 20.89
C GLU A 39 9.44 -3.92 22.33
N GLU A 40 9.88 -2.67 22.57
CA GLU A 40 10.19 -2.19 23.92
C GLU A 40 8.95 -2.14 24.82
N ILE A 41 7.81 -1.70 24.29
CA ILE A 41 6.53 -1.70 25.02
C ILE A 41 6.10 -3.14 25.33
N GLU A 42 6.21 -4.07 24.39
CA GLU A 42 5.87 -5.49 24.60
C GLU A 42 6.76 -6.12 25.68
N LYS A 43 8.03 -5.80 25.68
CA LYS A 43 8.96 -6.23 26.73
C LYS A 43 8.56 -5.69 28.11
N LEU A 44 8.22 -4.42 28.22
CA LEU A 44 7.75 -3.81 29.46
C LEU A 44 6.44 -4.44 29.94
N LEU A 45 5.52 -4.78 29.02
CA LEU A 45 4.28 -5.48 29.35
C LEU A 45 4.54 -6.92 29.81
N SER A 46 5.54 -7.60 29.26
CA SER A 46 5.91 -8.97 29.67
C SER A 46 6.50 -9.04 31.09
N GLU A 47 7.08 -7.95 31.56
CA GLU A 47 7.63 -7.80 32.90
C GLU A 47 6.58 -7.36 33.95
N MET A 48 5.32 -7.11 33.53
CA MET A 48 4.26 -6.65 34.42
C MET A 48 3.77 -7.77 35.36
N PRO A 49 3.56 -7.49 36.68
CA PRO A 49 3.03 -8.47 37.62
C PRO A 49 1.67 -9.02 37.18
N ARG A 50 1.46 -10.34 37.33
CA ARG A 50 0.22 -11.05 36.92
C ARG A 50 -1.06 -10.42 37.50
N GLU A 51 -1.00 -9.94 38.74
CA GLU A 51 -2.15 -9.30 39.39
C GLU A 51 -2.58 -8.01 38.68
N LYS A 52 -1.62 -7.19 38.25
CA LYS A 52 -1.91 -5.96 37.48
C LYS A 52 -2.51 -6.30 36.11
N MET A 53 -1.97 -7.33 35.45
CA MET A 53 -2.47 -7.79 34.18
C MET A 53 -3.90 -8.32 34.29
N GLN A 54 -4.22 -9.09 35.34
CA GLN A 54 -5.58 -9.56 35.62
C GLN A 54 -6.57 -8.40 35.91
N GLN A 55 -6.13 -7.38 36.62
CA GLN A 55 -6.95 -6.19 36.87
C GLN A 55 -7.28 -5.43 35.58
N MET A 56 -6.27 -5.16 34.73
CA MET A 56 -6.47 -4.55 33.41
C MET A 56 -7.40 -5.37 32.52
N MET A 57 -7.30 -6.70 32.57
CA MET A 57 -8.15 -7.61 31.81
C MET A 57 -9.62 -7.61 32.30
N GLN A 58 -9.83 -7.50 33.61
CA GLN A 58 -11.17 -7.38 34.17
C GLN A 58 -11.83 -6.06 33.78
N ASP A 59 -11.08 -4.99 33.71
CA ASP A 59 -11.57 -3.67 33.26
C ASP A 59 -11.86 -3.68 31.75
N LEU A 60 -11.05 -4.35 30.95
CA LEU A 60 -11.31 -4.58 29.50
C LEU A 60 -12.59 -5.41 29.29
N LYS A 61 -12.83 -6.45 30.12
CA LYS A 61 -14.07 -7.25 30.04
C LYS A 61 -15.33 -6.43 30.33
N LYS A 62 -15.26 -5.46 31.22
CA LYS A 62 -16.39 -4.59 31.56
C LYS A 62 -16.75 -3.63 30.42
N ASN A 63 -15.79 -3.31 29.56
CA ASN A 63 -15.93 -2.35 28.47
C ASN A 63 -15.84 -3.00 27.08
N ASN A 64 -16.34 -4.22 26.93
CA ASN A 64 -16.20 -5.00 25.68
C ASN A 64 -16.73 -4.25 24.45
N LYS A 65 -17.82 -3.48 24.60
CA LYS A 65 -18.37 -2.67 23.49
C LYS A 65 -17.42 -1.51 23.10
N GLU A 66 -16.89 -0.79 24.08
CA GLU A 66 -15.93 0.30 23.82
C GLU A 66 -14.65 -0.21 23.17
N LEU A 67 -14.19 -1.40 23.58
CA LEU A 67 -13.04 -2.06 22.97
C LEU A 67 -13.32 -2.42 21.50
N GLN A 68 -14.49 -2.98 21.20
CA GLN A 68 -14.92 -3.31 19.85
C GLN A 68 -14.98 -2.06 18.95
N ASP A 69 -15.64 -1.00 19.43
CA ASP A 69 -15.74 0.27 18.71
C ASP A 69 -14.36 0.93 18.48
N MET A 70 -13.43 0.76 19.42
CA MET A 70 -12.06 1.23 19.28
C MET A 70 -11.27 0.41 18.23
N MET A 71 -11.44 -0.91 18.23
CA MET A 71 -10.80 -1.78 17.26
C MET A 71 -11.34 -1.53 15.85
N ASP A 72 -12.63 -1.31 15.67
CA ASP A 72 -13.23 -0.98 14.38
C ASP A 72 -12.69 0.34 13.83
N ARG A 73 -12.57 1.36 14.68
CA ARG A 73 -11.95 2.63 14.28
C ARG A 73 -10.48 2.48 13.91
N ASN A 74 -9.71 1.71 14.68
CA ASN A 74 -8.31 1.48 14.39
C ASN A 74 -8.14 0.69 13.09
N LEU A 75 -8.95 -0.33 12.86
CA LEU A 75 -8.94 -1.09 11.61
C LEU A 75 -9.21 -0.17 10.41
N SER A 76 -10.29 0.63 10.47
CA SER A 76 -10.61 1.59 9.40
C SER A 76 -9.48 2.58 9.14
N LEU A 77 -8.83 3.09 10.20
CA LEU A 77 -7.70 4.01 10.08
C LEU A 77 -6.50 3.33 9.38
N PHE A 78 -6.16 2.10 9.78
CA PHE A 78 -5.03 1.38 9.15
C PHE A 78 -5.32 0.97 7.71
N GLU A 79 -6.56 0.64 7.37
CA GLU A 79 -6.97 0.41 5.99
C GLU A 79 -6.80 1.67 5.13
N GLN A 80 -7.20 2.85 5.64
CA GLN A 80 -6.96 4.13 4.98
C GLN A 80 -5.47 4.41 4.80
N LEU A 81 -4.66 4.27 5.85
CA LEU A 81 -3.21 4.47 5.78
C LEU A 81 -2.54 3.52 4.78
N LYS A 82 -3.03 2.28 4.67
CA LYS A 82 -2.54 1.32 3.69
C LYS A 82 -2.83 1.76 2.27
N VAL A 83 -4.05 2.19 1.98
CA VAL A 83 -4.44 2.71 0.65
C VAL A 83 -3.63 3.96 0.30
N GLU A 84 -3.47 4.89 1.22
CA GLU A 84 -2.66 6.10 1.04
C GLU A 84 -1.19 5.76 0.73
N LYS A 85 -0.60 4.84 1.49
CA LYS A 85 0.77 4.36 1.26
C LYS A 85 0.91 3.71 -0.11
N ASP A 86 0.05 2.74 -0.44
CA ASP A 86 0.09 2.04 -1.73
C ASP A 86 -0.03 3.04 -2.90
N PHE A 87 -0.90 4.05 -2.76
CA PHE A 87 -1.07 5.10 -3.76
C PHE A 87 0.16 5.99 -3.91
N ASN A 88 0.77 6.43 -2.81
CA ASN A 88 1.99 7.23 -2.84
C ASN A 88 3.16 6.46 -3.48
N GLU A 89 3.34 5.18 -3.13
CA GLU A 89 4.34 4.32 -3.77
C GLU A 89 4.09 4.14 -5.27
N LEU A 90 2.83 4.06 -5.71
CA LEU A 90 2.49 4.01 -7.12
C LEU A 90 2.83 5.31 -7.83
N VAL A 91 2.53 6.47 -7.24
CA VAL A 91 2.86 7.78 -7.79
C VAL A 91 4.37 7.94 -7.96
N ASP A 92 5.16 7.48 -6.98
CA ASP A 92 6.62 7.54 -7.08
C ASP A 92 7.14 6.64 -8.22
N LYS A 93 6.60 5.43 -8.38
CA LYS A 93 6.95 4.53 -9.50
C LYS A 93 6.58 5.12 -10.87
N LEU A 94 5.42 5.81 -10.98
CA LEU A 94 5.02 6.51 -12.20
C LEU A 94 5.98 7.66 -12.53
N LYS A 95 6.39 8.44 -11.53
CA LYS A 95 7.41 9.48 -11.70
C LYS A 95 8.74 8.89 -12.17
N ASP A 96 9.20 7.81 -11.54
CA ASP A 96 10.44 7.14 -11.95
C ASP A 96 10.36 6.64 -13.40
N LEU A 97 9.22 6.08 -13.82
CA LEU A 97 9.00 5.67 -15.20
C LEU A 97 9.05 6.88 -16.15
N SER A 98 8.33 7.96 -15.83
CA SER A 98 8.35 9.21 -16.60
C SER A 98 9.76 9.78 -16.73
N ASP A 99 10.51 9.86 -15.62
CA ASP A 99 11.88 10.35 -15.62
C ASP A 99 12.80 9.48 -16.49
N ASN A 100 12.58 8.17 -16.49
CA ASN A 100 13.35 7.25 -17.33
C ASN A 100 13.01 7.41 -18.81
N LEU A 101 11.75 7.65 -19.17
CA LEU A 101 11.33 7.95 -20.54
C LEU A 101 11.89 9.28 -21.04
N MET A 102 11.94 10.31 -20.20
CA MET A 102 12.53 11.61 -20.56
C MET A 102 14.04 11.54 -20.77
N LYS A 103 14.78 10.69 -20.07
CA LYS A 103 16.25 10.54 -20.19
C LYS A 103 16.72 9.82 -21.46
N VAL A 104 15.82 9.21 -22.22
CA VAL A 104 16.15 8.44 -23.44
C VAL A 104 16.90 9.25 -24.53
N ASN A 105 16.91 10.57 -24.47
CA ASN A 105 17.60 11.46 -25.45
C ASN A 105 19.09 11.69 -25.19
N GLU A 106 19.65 11.31 -24.06
CA GLU A 106 21.04 11.54 -23.76
C GLU A 106 21.89 10.29 -24.06
N LYS A 107 22.41 10.21 -25.29
CA LYS A 107 23.62 9.50 -25.81
C LYS A 107 24.05 8.15 -25.19
N ASN A 108 23.25 7.45 -24.40
CA ASN A 108 23.66 6.18 -23.82
C ASN A 108 22.68 5.03 -24.19
N ASN A 109 23.30 3.91 -24.53
CA ASN A 109 22.71 2.65 -24.97
C ASN A 109 21.90 1.91 -23.88
N ASP A 110 21.62 2.57 -22.75
CA ASP A 110 20.91 2.03 -21.57
C ASP A 110 19.49 2.62 -21.42
N SER A 111 18.87 2.97 -22.54
CA SER A 111 17.51 3.50 -22.53
C SER A 111 16.49 2.37 -22.39
N LEU A 112 15.50 2.59 -21.55
CA LEU A 112 14.31 1.73 -21.41
C LEU A 112 13.71 1.47 -22.80
N THR A 113 13.54 0.21 -23.20
CA THR A 113 12.90 -0.11 -24.48
C THR A 113 11.41 0.26 -24.43
N ALA A 114 10.80 0.52 -25.59
CA ALA A 114 9.37 0.80 -25.66
C ALA A 114 8.55 -0.36 -25.11
N ASN A 115 9.00 -1.61 -25.35
CA ASN A 115 8.35 -2.79 -24.81
C ASN A 115 8.42 -2.86 -23.29
N ASP A 116 9.59 -2.56 -22.69
CA ASP A 116 9.75 -2.57 -21.23
C ASP A 116 8.93 -1.45 -20.58
N ALA A 117 8.92 -0.25 -21.20
CA ALA A 117 8.11 0.88 -20.75
C ALA A 117 6.62 0.54 -20.74
N LYS A 118 6.10 -0.05 -21.82
CA LYS A 118 4.73 -0.50 -21.92
C LYS A 118 4.38 -1.53 -20.84
N HIS A 119 5.22 -2.54 -20.64
CA HIS A 119 5.01 -3.54 -19.60
C HIS A 119 4.99 -2.95 -18.19
N GLN A 120 5.90 -2.00 -17.92
CA GLN A 120 5.92 -1.30 -16.63
C GLN A 120 4.66 -0.47 -16.44
N PHE A 121 4.26 0.32 -17.44
CA PHE A 121 3.05 1.13 -17.40
C PHE A 121 1.80 0.27 -17.18
N ASP A 122 1.62 -0.80 -17.94
CA ASP A 122 0.49 -1.73 -17.79
C ASP A 122 0.45 -2.38 -16.40
N SER A 123 1.62 -2.66 -15.81
CA SER A 123 1.71 -3.18 -14.45
C SER A 123 1.28 -2.14 -13.41
N LEU A 124 1.71 -0.88 -13.59
CA LEU A 124 1.33 0.23 -12.71
C LEU A 124 -0.17 0.52 -12.81
N MET A 125 -0.76 0.48 -14.00
CA MET A 125 -2.20 0.66 -14.18
C MET A 125 -3.02 -0.42 -13.49
N ARG A 126 -2.58 -1.68 -13.51
CA ARG A 126 -3.22 -2.75 -12.73
C ARG A 126 -3.12 -2.51 -11.24
N GLN A 127 -1.98 -2.04 -10.74
CA GLN A 127 -1.83 -1.68 -9.34
C GLN A 127 -2.77 -0.51 -8.96
N LEU A 128 -2.94 0.47 -9.85
CA LEU A 128 -3.89 1.57 -9.65
C LEU A 128 -5.34 1.05 -9.56
N ASP A 129 -5.73 0.14 -10.44
CA ASP A 129 -7.07 -0.46 -10.39
C ASP A 129 -7.31 -1.21 -9.06
N GLU A 130 -6.31 -1.94 -8.56
CA GLU A 130 -6.38 -2.60 -7.25
C GLU A 130 -6.50 -1.60 -6.09
N ILE A 131 -5.78 -0.49 -6.14
CA ILE A 131 -5.85 0.58 -5.14
C ILE A 131 -7.23 1.25 -5.17
N ILE A 132 -7.76 1.56 -6.35
CA ILE A 132 -9.12 2.11 -6.53
C ILE A 132 -10.17 1.17 -5.94
N GLU A 133 -10.06 -0.14 -6.16
CA GLU A 133 -11.00 -1.11 -5.59
C GLU A 133 -10.87 -1.24 -4.07
N LYS A 134 -9.69 -1.05 -3.50
CA LYS A 134 -9.49 -0.97 -2.05
C LYS A 134 -10.08 0.31 -1.48
N ASP A 135 -9.83 1.45 -2.15
CA ASP A 135 -10.36 2.75 -1.75
C ASP A 135 -11.88 2.76 -1.68
N LYS A 136 -12.56 2.20 -2.69
CA LYS A 136 -14.03 2.07 -2.70
C LYS A 136 -14.61 1.28 -1.52
N LYS A 137 -13.82 0.41 -0.91
CA LYS A 137 -14.24 -0.43 0.23
C LYS A 137 -13.99 0.23 1.58
N LEU A 138 -13.24 1.33 1.62
CA LEU A 138 -13.01 2.08 2.85
C LEU A 138 -14.32 2.64 3.40
N GLN A 139 -14.40 2.76 4.72
CA GLN A 139 -15.51 3.42 5.38
C GLN A 139 -15.62 4.91 4.96
N ASP A 140 -14.47 5.52 4.70
CA ASP A 140 -14.35 6.92 4.26
C ASP A 140 -13.37 6.98 3.08
N PRO A 141 -13.86 6.78 1.83
CA PRO A 141 -13.02 6.69 0.64
C PRO A 141 -12.36 8.02 0.28
N PHE A 142 -11.12 7.96 -0.23
CA PHE A 142 -10.43 9.11 -0.83
C PHE A 142 -11.01 9.51 -2.19
N ASN A 143 -11.82 8.64 -2.82
CA ASN A 143 -12.37 8.77 -4.16
C ASN A 143 -11.26 8.82 -5.23
N ILE A 144 -10.28 7.95 -5.10
CA ILE A 144 -9.20 7.79 -6.09
C ILE A 144 -9.82 7.37 -7.42
N SER A 145 -9.42 8.06 -8.49
CA SER A 145 -9.86 7.76 -9.86
C SER A 145 -8.69 7.92 -10.83
N LYS A 146 -8.79 7.30 -11.99
CA LYS A 146 -7.85 7.48 -13.09
C LYS A 146 -8.52 8.20 -14.25
N ASP A 147 -7.75 8.98 -15.00
CA ASP A 147 -8.17 9.55 -16.26
C ASP A 147 -7.98 8.51 -17.38
N GLU A 148 -9.08 7.90 -17.81
CA GLU A 148 -9.05 6.85 -18.83
C GLU A 148 -8.54 7.38 -20.17
N ASN A 149 -8.79 8.66 -20.51
CA ASN A 149 -8.31 9.25 -21.76
C ASN A 149 -6.77 9.41 -21.69
N ALA A 150 -6.25 9.94 -20.60
CA ALA A 150 -4.80 10.06 -20.43
C ALA A 150 -4.11 8.68 -20.44
N VAL A 151 -4.71 7.67 -19.83
CA VAL A 151 -4.18 6.29 -19.86
C VAL A 151 -4.17 5.72 -21.27
N GLU A 152 -5.23 5.97 -22.07
CA GLU A 152 -5.32 5.53 -23.47
C GLU A 152 -4.29 6.26 -24.35
N ASP A 153 -4.14 7.57 -24.20
CA ASP A 153 -3.15 8.38 -24.94
C ASP A 153 -1.72 7.87 -24.68
N ILE A 154 -1.34 7.65 -23.42
CA ILE A 154 -0.03 7.10 -23.05
C ILE A 154 0.18 5.72 -23.68
N LYS A 155 -0.81 4.84 -23.64
CA LYS A 155 -0.72 3.49 -24.25
C LYS A 155 -0.49 3.59 -25.76
N ASN A 156 -1.21 4.47 -26.43
CA ASN A 156 -1.07 4.69 -27.87
C ASN A 156 0.34 5.18 -28.22
N ASP A 157 0.87 6.16 -27.48
CA ASP A 157 2.23 6.66 -27.68
C ASP A 157 3.30 5.60 -27.46
N LEU A 158 3.14 4.75 -26.43
CA LEU A 158 4.04 3.62 -26.17
C LEU A 158 3.95 2.55 -27.28
N ASP A 159 2.76 2.27 -27.83
CA ASP A 159 2.57 1.34 -28.94
C ASP A 159 3.17 1.86 -30.23
N GLU A 160 2.97 3.13 -30.57
CA GLU A 160 3.62 3.79 -31.71
C GLU A 160 5.14 3.80 -31.55
N SER A 161 5.65 4.06 -30.33
CA SER A 161 7.07 3.98 -30.02
C SER A 161 7.63 2.59 -30.30
N LEU A 162 6.92 1.52 -29.90
CA LEU A 162 7.32 0.14 -30.11
C LEU A 162 7.35 -0.21 -31.61
N GLU A 163 6.36 0.21 -32.38
CA GLU A 163 6.35 0.03 -33.84
C GLU A 163 7.55 0.72 -34.51
N MET A 164 7.87 1.93 -34.08
CA MET A 164 9.02 2.69 -34.58
C MET A 164 10.36 2.00 -34.23
N GLU A 165 10.50 1.45 -33.01
CA GLU A 165 11.68 0.66 -32.64
C GLU A 165 11.84 -0.56 -33.55
N ASN A 166 10.76 -1.31 -33.77
CA ASN A 166 10.77 -2.50 -34.63
C ASN A 166 11.13 -2.18 -36.09
N ASN A 167 10.74 -0.98 -36.57
CA ASN A 167 11.06 -0.49 -37.89
C ASN A 167 12.45 0.21 -38.00
N GLY A 168 13.24 0.21 -36.91
CA GLY A 168 14.55 0.84 -36.84
C GLY A 168 14.58 2.36 -36.75
N ASN A 169 13.39 2.99 -36.56
CA ASN A 169 13.26 4.46 -36.40
C ASN A 169 13.46 4.84 -34.94
N LYS A 170 14.69 4.80 -34.44
CA LYS A 170 15.03 5.12 -33.05
C LYS A 170 14.68 6.55 -32.64
N ALA A 171 14.83 7.52 -33.56
CA ALA A 171 14.52 8.92 -33.24
C ALA A 171 13.02 9.15 -33.04
N GLY A 172 12.18 8.58 -33.90
CA GLY A 172 10.73 8.63 -33.74
C GLY A 172 10.23 7.92 -32.49
N SER A 173 10.79 6.74 -32.19
CA SER A 173 10.49 6.01 -30.96
C SER A 173 10.83 6.81 -29.71
N SER A 174 12.01 7.47 -29.69
CA SER A 174 12.40 8.31 -28.55
C SER A 174 11.46 9.48 -28.33
N GLN A 175 10.98 10.11 -29.42
CA GLN A 175 10.01 11.19 -29.33
C GLN A 175 8.70 10.69 -28.72
N LYS A 176 8.17 9.58 -29.20
CA LYS A 176 6.91 8.99 -28.69
C LYS A 176 7.00 8.55 -27.24
N LYS A 177 8.16 8.05 -26.78
CA LYS A 177 8.39 7.78 -25.36
C LYS A 177 8.36 9.03 -24.47
N GLN A 178 8.71 10.18 -25.03
CA GLN A 178 8.65 11.45 -24.32
C GLN A 178 7.23 12.07 -24.31
N ASP A 179 6.47 11.81 -25.35
CA ASP A 179 5.08 12.27 -25.46
C ASP A 179 4.17 11.49 -24.50
N ALA A 180 4.48 10.19 -24.25
CA ALA A 180 3.81 9.34 -23.25
C ALA A 180 4.13 9.75 -21.81
#